data_79bec6b9fc362996c1240a8e6f873f19
#
_entry.id   79bec6b9fc362996c1240a8e6f873f19
#
_cell.length_a   1.000
_cell.length_b   1.000
_cell.length_c   1.000
_cell.angle_alpha   90.00
_cell.angle_beta   90.00
_cell.angle_gamma   90.00
#
_symmetry.space_group_name_H-M   'P 1'
#
loop_
_entity.id
_entity.type
_entity.pdbx_description
1 polymer ?
#
loop_
_entity_poly.entity_id
_entity_poly.type
_entity_poly.pdbx_seq_one_letter_code
_entity_poly.pdbx_strand_id
1 'polypeptide(L)'
;MAKPEQSAGPLQYVYGGTIASIIDCHCVNTAMSNYYRREGREIGEAPEIWCVTGKLTVSYLAPTPIDQEIVLRATIEECGEKKTVVKCRAWSGDTQTAEGEVIAIRVPDTWKNGGSGQ
;
A
#
# COMPACT_ATOMS: atom_id res chain seq x y z
N MET A 1 3.86 4.00 14.18
CA MET A 1 2.65 4.01 15.03
C MET A 1 1.79 5.23 14.71
N ALA A 2 0.48 5.06 14.74
CA ALA A 2 -0.43 6.16 14.44
C ALA A 2 -0.40 7.21 15.57
N LYS A 3 -0.66 8.45 15.19
CA LYS A 3 -0.69 9.56 16.14
C LYS A 3 -2.08 9.65 16.81
N PRO A 4 -2.16 10.18 18.04
CA PRO A 4 -3.45 10.29 18.72
C PRO A 4 -4.52 11.02 17.92
N GLU A 5 -4.16 12.06 17.18
CA GLU A 5 -5.13 12.81 16.36
C GLU A 5 -5.67 12.00 15.19
N GLN A 6 -5.15 10.81 14.95
CA GLN A 6 -5.63 9.91 13.92
C GLN A 6 -6.55 8.83 14.47
N SER A 7 -6.99 8.98 15.72
CA SER A 7 -7.94 8.06 16.33
C SER A 7 -9.37 8.37 15.94
N ALA A 8 -10.23 7.36 16.01
CA ALA A 8 -11.65 7.49 15.79
C ALA A 8 -12.40 6.88 16.96
N GLY A 9 -13.61 7.40 17.27
CA GLY A 9 -14.41 6.92 18.37
C GLY A 9 -13.66 7.00 19.67
N PRO A 10 -13.48 5.89 20.41
CA PRO A 10 -12.59 5.89 21.55
C PRO A 10 -11.18 6.29 21.10
N LEU A 11 -10.55 7.16 21.87
CA LEU A 11 -9.27 7.78 21.49
C LEU A 11 -8.13 6.79 21.31
N GLN A 12 -8.26 5.57 21.79
CA GLN A 12 -7.20 4.58 21.70
C GLN A 12 -7.21 3.74 20.42
N TYR A 13 -8.09 4.04 19.48
CA TYR A 13 -8.15 3.29 18.24
C TYR A 13 -7.83 4.15 17.02
N VAL A 14 -7.21 3.51 16.03
CA VAL A 14 -6.78 4.19 14.81
C VAL A 14 -7.95 4.33 13.83
N TYR A 15 -8.04 5.47 13.17
CA TYR A 15 -9.04 5.68 12.11
C TYR A 15 -8.90 4.67 11.00
N GLY A 16 -10.06 4.22 10.48
CA GLY A 16 -10.09 3.32 9.33
C GLY A 16 -9.39 3.90 8.12
N GLY A 17 -9.56 5.21 7.88
CA GLY A 17 -8.87 5.88 6.77
C GLY A 17 -7.36 5.86 6.90
N THR A 18 -6.85 5.96 8.13
CA THR A 18 -5.40 5.87 8.35
C THR A 18 -4.91 4.46 8.01
N ILE A 19 -5.64 3.42 8.44
CA ILE A 19 -5.29 2.05 8.12
C ILE A 19 -5.28 1.83 6.60
N ALA A 20 -6.31 2.33 5.91
CA ALA A 20 -6.40 2.20 4.46
C ALA A 20 -5.22 2.89 3.77
N SER A 21 -4.83 4.07 4.26
CA SER A 21 -3.74 4.84 3.69
C SER A 21 -2.40 4.11 3.81
N ILE A 22 -2.10 3.52 4.96
CA ILE A 22 -0.83 2.82 5.12
C ILE A 22 -0.81 1.51 4.32
N ILE A 23 -1.92 0.82 4.22
CA ILE A 23 -2.03 -0.38 3.38
C ILE A 23 -1.79 -0.01 1.92
N ASP A 24 -2.44 1.06 1.45
CA ASP A 24 -2.31 1.52 0.07
C ASP A 24 -0.86 1.86 -0.26
N CYS A 25 -0.24 2.67 0.57
CA CYS A 25 1.13 3.09 0.37
C CYS A 25 2.10 1.90 0.35
N HIS A 26 1.93 0.99 1.31
CA HIS A 26 2.78 -0.19 1.41
C HIS A 26 2.65 -1.08 0.17
N CYS A 27 1.42 -1.30 -0.30
CA CYS A 27 1.16 -2.17 -1.45
C CYS A 27 1.71 -1.56 -2.76
N VAL A 28 1.52 -0.25 -2.94
CA VAL A 28 2.01 0.43 -4.15
C VAL A 28 3.54 0.37 -4.18
N ASN A 29 4.19 0.61 -3.05
CA ASN A 29 5.65 0.52 -2.98
C ASN A 29 6.14 -0.91 -3.21
N THR A 30 5.42 -1.90 -2.72
CA THR A 30 5.74 -3.30 -2.97
C THR A 30 5.68 -3.61 -4.46
N ALA A 31 4.64 -3.12 -5.15
CA ALA A 31 4.49 -3.32 -6.58
C ALA A 31 5.64 -2.67 -7.36
N MET A 32 6.00 -1.44 -7.02
CA MET A 32 7.09 -0.75 -7.69
C MET A 32 8.41 -1.49 -7.50
N SER A 33 8.70 -1.91 -6.28
CA SER A 33 9.91 -2.67 -5.98
C SER A 33 9.98 -3.96 -6.78
N ASN A 34 8.84 -4.62 -6.92
CA ASN A 34 8.76 -5.87 -7.66
C ASN A 34 9.05 -5.65 -9.16
N TYR A 35 8.55 -4.55 -9.74
CA TYR A 35 8.85 -4.26 -11.14
C TYR A 35 10.35 -4.03 -11.37
N TYR A 36 11.00 -3.26 -10.48
CA TYR A 36 12.45 -3.07 -10.58
C TYR A 36 13.18 -4.41 -10.51
N ARG A 37 12.79 -5.25 -9.55
CA ARG A 37 13.44 -6.55 -9.37
C ARG A 37 13.27 -7.44 -10.60
N ARG A 38 12.08 -7.46 -11.18
CA ARG A 38 11.81 -8.29 -12.36
C ARG A 38 12.63 -7.85 -13.57
N GLU A 39 12.97 -6.58 -13.65
CA GLU A 39 13.76 -6.04 -14.73
C GLU A 39 15.28 -6.08 -14.43
N GLY A 40 15.66 -6.63 -13.29
CA GLY A 40 17.05 -6.70 -12.90
C GLY A 40 17.67 -5.36 -12.59
N ARG A 41 16.86 -4.39 -12.18
CA ARG A 41 17.29 -3.02 -11.87
C ARG A 41 17.22 -2.77 -10.38
N GLU A 42 18.03 -1.82 -9.92
CA GLU A 42 17.95 -1.38 -8.54
C GLU A 42 16.79 -0.43 -8.35
N ILE A 43 16.18 -0.45 -7.17
CA ILE A 43 15.05 0.43 -6.85
C ILE A 43 15.48 1.88 -7.02
N GLY A 44 14.71 2.61 -7.82
CA GLY A 44 15.01 4.01 -8.11
C GLY A 44 15.93 4.24 -9.29
N GLU A 45 16.45 3.18 -9.88
CA GLU A 45 17.33 3.29 -11.05
C GLU A 45 16.56 3.84 -12.23
N ALA A 46 17.15 4.79 -12.94
CA ALA A 46 16.51 5.40 -14.10
C ALA A 46 16.42 4.42 -15.29
N PRO A 47 15.37 4.47 -16.12
CA PRO A 47 14.19 5.29 -15.95
C PRO A 47 13.32 4.78 -14.80
N GLU A 48 12.83 5.70 -13.98
CA GLU A 48 12.09 5.33 -12.78
C GLU A 48 10.75 4.66 -13.11
N ILE A 49 10.40 3.67 -12.29
CA ILE A 49 9.13 2.98 -12.40
C ILE A 49 8.17 3.56 -11.35
N TRP A 50 7.02 3.99 -11.81
CA TRP A 50 5.99 4.58 -10.94
C TRP A 50 4.72 3.77 -11.05
N CYS A 51 4.06 3.57 -9.93
CA CYS A 51 2.75 2.94 -9.89
C CYS A 51 1.77 3.87 -9.17
N VAL A 52 0.52 3.79 -9.58
CA VAL A 52 -0.58 4.49 -8.90
C VAL A 52 -1.62 3.47 -8.50
N THR A 53 -2.45 3.85 -7.55
CA THR A 53 -3.52 2.97 -7.08
C THR A 53 -4.68 2.99 -8.07
N GLY A 54 -4.95 1.85 -8.67
CA GLY A 54 -6.12 1.72 -9.54
C GLY A 54 -7.36 1.33 -8.77
N LYS A 55 -7.20 0.53 -7.72
CA LYS A 55 -8.29 0.12 -6.85
C LYS A 55 -7.74 -0.27 -5.49
N LEU A 56 -8.45 0.15 -4.45
CA LEU A 56 -8.10 -0.19 -3.08
C LEU A 56 -9.35 -0.79 -2.42
N THR A 57 -9.19 -1.97 -1.85
CA THR A 57 -10.27 -2.61 -1.09
C THR A 57 -9.71 -2.93 0.29
N VAL A 58 -10.42 -2.53 1.34
CA VAL A 58 -9.97 -2.78 2.72
C VAL A 58 -11.13 -3.36 3.52
N SER A 59 -10.82 -4.42 4.25
CA SER A 59 -11.76 -5.02 5.20
C SER A 59 -11.19 -4.82 6.60
N TYR A 60 -12.01 -4.34 7.50
CA TYR A 60 -11.63 -4.11 8.89
C TYR A 60 -12.15 -5.27 9.73
N LEU A 61 -11.22 -6.02 10.34
CA LEU A 61 -11.55 -7.25 11.04
C LEU A 61 -11.62 -7.07 12.55
N ALA A 62 -10.86 -6.11 13.08
CA ALA A 62 -10.84 -5.82 14.50
C ALA A 62 -10.32 -4.40 14.72
N PRO A 63 -10.65 -3.76 15.83
CA PRO A 63 -10.12 -2.43 16.14
C PRO A 63 -8.60 -2.48 16.25
N THR A 64 -7.92 -1.42 15.79
CA THR A 64 -6.46 -1.32 15.86
C THR A 64 -6.10 -0.36 16.99
N PRO A 65 -5.53 -0.86 18.10
CA PRO A 65 -5.12 0.03 19.20
C PRO A 65 -4.03 1.00 18.74
N ILE A 66 -4.13 2.25 19.20
CA ILE A 66 -3.20 3.30 18.78
C ILE A 66 -1.82 3.15 19.43
N ASP A 67 -1.75 2.49 20.56
CA ASP A 67 -0.51 2.33 21.31
C ASP A 67 0.27 1.07 20.95
N GLN A 68 -0.16 0.34 19.92
CA GLN A 68 0.53 -0.86 19.49
C GLN A 68 1.10 -0.69 18.09
N GLU A 69 2.16 -1.42 17.83
CA GLU A 69 2.79 -1.42 16.51
C GLU A 69 1.88 -2.13 15.52
N ILE A 70 1.78 -1.56 14.32
CA ILE A 70 1.05 -2.18 13.23
C ILE A 70 2.07 -2.83 12.31
N VAL A 71 1.93 -4.12 12.10
CA VAL A 71 2.80 -4.88 11.19
C VAL A 71 2.03 -5.18 9.93
N LEU A 72 2.61 -4.84 8.79
CA LEU A 72 2.02 -5.08 7.48
C LEU A 72 2.77 -6.19 6.76
N ARG A 73 2.01 -7.12 6.19
CA ARG A 73 2.59 -8.21 5.39
C ARG A 73 1.92 -8.21 4.03
N ALA A 74 2.69 -7.93 3.00
CA ALA A 74 2.19 -7.85 1.64
C ALA A 74 2.61 -9.07 0.83
N THR A 75 1.72 -9.54 -0.02
CA THR A 75 1.96 -10.65 -0.93
C THR A 75 1.49 -10.25 -2.32
N ILE A 76 2.33 -10.49 -3.32
CA ILE A 76 1.95 -10.22 -4.70
C ILE A 76 1.14 -11.40 -5.21
N GLU A 77 -0.13 -11.14 -5.57
CA GLU A 77 -1.04 -12.18 -6.06
C GLU A 77 -0.91 -12.37 -7.55
N GLU A 78 -0.77 -11.28 -8.29
CA GLU A 78 -0.59 -11.29 -9.74
C GLU A 78 0.31 -10.14 -10.13
N CYS A 79 1.12 -10.35 -11.15
CA CYS A 79 1.94 -9.27 -11.68
C CYS A 79 1.97 -9.37 -13.20
N GLY A 80 1.35 -8.39 -13.88
CA GLY A 80 1.40 -8.26 -15.34
C GLY A 80 2.29 -7.11 -15.73
N GLU A 81 2.33 -6.80 -17.02
CA GLU A 81 3.17 -5.71 -17.52
C GLU A 81 2.70 -4.35 -17.02
N LYS A 82 1.38 -4.18 -16.87
CA LYS A 82 0.79 -2.88 -16.55
C LYS A 82 0.15 -2.81 -15.18
N LYS A 83 -0.09 -3.95 -14.53
CA LYS A 83 -0.71 -3.91 -13.21
C LYS A 83 -0.21 -5.05 -12.34
N THR A 84 -0.25 -4.80 -11.04
CA THR A 84 0.11 -5.78 -10.02
C THR A 84 -0.99 -5.80 -8.98
N VAL A 85 -1.43 -6.98 -8.60
CA VAL A 85 -2.40 -7.14 -7.53
C VAL A 85 -1.63 -7.54 -6.27
N VAL A 86 -1.73 -6.72 -5.23
CA VAL A 86 -1.01 -6.93 -3.97
C VAL A 86 -2.03 -7.09 -2.86
N LYS A 87 -1.88 -8.15 -2.08
CA LYS A 87 -2.66 -8.34 -0.86
C LYS A 87 -1.83 -7.95 0.34
N CYS A 88 -2.47 -7.32 1.31
CA CYS A 88 -1.78 -6.90 2.53
C CYS A 88 -2.61 -7.25 3.74
N ARG A 89 -1.97 -7.77 4.77
CA ARG A 89 -2.60 -8.03 6.05
C ARG A 89 -1.94 -7.16 7.09
N ALA A 90 -2.79 -6.53 7.92
CA ALA A 90 -2.32 -5.69 9.01
C ALA A 90 -2.54 -6.42 10.34
N TRP A 91 -1.53 -6.43 11.17
CA TRP A 91 -1.54 -7.12 12.46
C TRP A 91 -1.20 -6.15 13.57
N SER A 92 -1.87 -6.32 14.70
CA SER A 92 -1.51 -5.65 15.93
C SER A 92 -1.29 -6.75 16.96
N GLY A 93 -0.03 -7.01 17.28
CA GLY A 93 0.32 -8.18 18.08
C GLY A 93 -0.10 -9.46 17.35
N ASP A 94 -0.88 -10.29 18.00
CA ASP A 94 -1.34 -11.57 17.44
C ASP A 94 -2.69 -11.44 16.73
N THR A 95 -3.25 -10.23 16.66
CA THR A 95 -4.58 -10.02 16.09
C THR A 95 -4.46 -9.38 14.72
N GLN A 96 -5.06 -10.04 13.73
CA GLN A 96 -5.18 -9.43 12.40
C GLN A 96 -6.31 -8.39 12.45
N THR A 97 -5.95 -7.12 12.23
CA THR A 97 -6.91 -6.03 12.38
C THR A 97 -7.52 -5.58 11.07
N ALA A 98 -6.84 -5.84 9.95
CA ALA A 98 -7.36 -5.44 8.65
C ALA A 98 -6.74 -6.30 7.55
N GLU A 99 -7.40 -6.29 6.41
CA GLU A 99 -6.91 -6.94 5.21
C GLU A 99 -7.22 -6.04 4.04
N GLY A 100 -6.26 -5.87 3.14
CA GLY A 100 -6.45 -5.02 2.00
C GLY A 100 -5.97 -5.64 0.72
N GLU A 101 -6.48 -5.13 -0.39
CA GLU A 101 -6.01 -5.51 -1.71
C GLU A 101 -5.88 -4.25 -2.53
N VAL A 102 -4.75 -4.09 -3.19
CA VAL A 102 -4.48 -2.95 -4.05
C VAL A 102 -4.18 -3.46 -5.45
N ILE A 103 -4.85 -2.86 -6.43
CA ILE A 103 -4.47 -3.03 -7.82
C ILE A 103 -3.61 -1.83 -8.17
N ALA A 104 -2.31 -2.03 -8.29
CA ALA A 104 -1.36 -0.99 -8.61
C ALA A 104 -1.14 -0.95 -10.11
N ILE A 105 -1.27 0.21 -10.71
CA ILE A 105 -1.13 0.41 -12.15
C ILE A 105 0.20 1.06 -12.44
N ARG A 106 1.00 0.44 -13.31
CA ARG A 106 2.27 1.02 -13.73
C ARG A 106 1.99 2.21 -14.65
N VAL A 107 2.56 3.34 -14.30
CA VAL A 107 2.38 4.58 -15.06
C VAL A 107 3.22 4.52 -16.33
N PRO A 108 2.65 4.83 -17.51
CA PRO A 108 3.44 4.89 -18.74
C PRO A 108 4.51 5.98 -18.64
N ASP A 109 5.64 5.76 -19.31
CA ASP A 109 6.74 6.72 -19.29
C ASP A 109 6.31 8.10 -19.79
N THR A 110 5.35 8.15 -20.70
CA THR A 110 4.83 9.41 -21.22
C THR A 110 4.20 10.29 -20.15
N TRP A 111 3.63 9.67 -19.12
CA TRP A 111 3.03 10.44 -18.02
C TRP A 111 4.09 11.12 -17.17
N LYS A 112 5.28 10.53 -17.08
CA LYS A 112 6.35 11.08 -16.26
C LYS A 112 7.03 12.25 -16.91
N ASN A 113 6.92 12.39 -18.22
CA ASN A 113 7.61 13.43 -19.01
C ASN A 113 6.69 14.60 -19.33
N GLY A 114 6.02 15.11 -18.31
CA GLY A 114 5.16 16.25 -18.49
C GLY A 114 3.76 15.93 -18.91
N GLY A 115 3.48 14.67 -19.26
CA GLY A 115 2.13 14.25 -19.53
C GLY A 115 1.22 14.46 -18.33
N SER A 116 1.82 14.56 -17.18
CA SER A 116 1.11 14.89 -15.94
C SER A 116 0.43 16.25 -16.02
N GLY A 117 0.79 17.07 -17.00
CA GLY A 117 0.16 18.35 -17.18
C GLY A 117 -1.28 18.28 -17.63
N GLN A 118 -1.75 17.16 -17.96
CA GLN A 118 -3.13 16.98 -18.35
C GLN A 118 -4.07 17.10 -17.17
#